data_7f4c52d196936cee4be4198113b41ca4
#
_entry.id   7f4c52d196936cee4be4198113b41ca4
#
_cell.length_a   1.000
_cell.length_b   1.000
_cell.length_c   1.000
_cell.angle_alpha   90.00
_cell.angle_beta   90.00
_cell.angle_gamma   90.00
#
_symmetry.space_group_name_H-M   'P 1'
#
loop_
_entity.id
_entity.type
_entity.pdbx_description
1 polymer ?
#
loop_
_entity_poly.entity_id
_entity_poly.type
_entity_poly.pdbx_seq_one_letter_code
_entity_poly.pdbx_strand_id
1 'polypeptide(L)'
;MRNIKDLKEEDFFSGKVNLHIHTNFSDGKADFESVIKNAKAKGYELIAITDHNTVEGHKKFQDDILVTGAEFDCWFGYVFIHLLAYNIDINHPALVSFLAKNKAETEGDLIRLFSKRNVPKLIDAIHQAGGIAVLAHPACYWAISLENLVKNLMKVGLDGIEVYYPYPRFRKIVKFHSSKDVIKIANKYPQLIKTGGTDFHGEEF
;
A
#
# COMPACT_ATOMS: atom_id res chain seq x y z
N MET A 1 18.92 -4.53 3.93
CA MET A 1 17.75 -3.75 3.48
C MET A 1 17.46 -2.62 4.48
N ARG A 2 17.13 -1.41 4.02
CA ARG A 2 16.74 -0.30 4.91
C ARG A 2 15.42 -0.62 5.61
N ASN A 3 15.28 -0.22 6.89
CA ASN A 3 14.03 -0.45 7.61
C ASN A 3 13.01 0.65 7.23
N ILE A 4 11.80 0.26 6.85
CA ILE A 4 10.73 1.19 6.48
C ILE A 4 10.44 2.20 7.60
N LYS A 5 10.58 1.80 8.88
CA LYS A 5 10.35 2.66 10.05
C LYS A 5 11.35 3.81 10.18
N ASP A 6 12.52 3.69 9.54
CA ASP A 6 13.60 4.67 9.61
C ASP A 6 13.63 5.62 8.41
N LEU A 7 12.70 5.44 7.44
CA LEU A 7 12.61 6.29 6.25
C LEU A 7 12.11 7.68 6.61
N LYS A 8 12.67 8.67 5.90
CA LYS A 8 12.34 10.07 6.06
C LYS A 8 11.69 10.62 4.79
N GLU A 9 11.05 11.77 4.90
CA GLU A 9 10.43 12.49 3.79
C GLU A 9 11.37 12.65 2.59
N GLU A 10 12.62 13.02 2.82
CA GLU A 10 13.64 13.21 1.81
C GLU A 10 13.95 11.94 0.98
N ASP A 11 13.80 10.75 1.55
CA ASP A 11 14.01 9.48 0.84
C ASP A 11 13.00 9.29 -0.30
N PHE A 12 11.75 9.72 -0.08
CA PHE A 12 10.68 9.62 -1.07
C PHE A 12 10.80 10.69 -2.16
N PHE A 13 11.20 11.91 -1.80
CA PHE A 13 11.37 13.00 -2.78
C PHE A 13 12.67 12.94 -3.57
N SER A 14 13.70 12.25 -3.08
CA SER A 14 14.95 12.05 -3.81
C SER A 14 14.86 11.01 -4.93
N GLY A 15 13.72 10.31 -5.07
CA GLY A 15 13.57 9.22 -6.02
C GLY A 15 14.33 7.95 -5.66
N LYS A 16 14.72 7.80 -4.40
CA LYS A 16 15.45 6.61 -3.92
C LYS A 16 14.56 5.53 -3.33
N VAL A 17 13.33 5.90 -2.95
CA VAL A 17 12.37 5.00 -2.32
C VAL A 17 11.01 5.14 -2.99
N ASN A 18 10.39 4.01 -3.34
CA ASN A 18 9.02 3.93 -3.80
C ASN A 18 8.35 2.68 -3.22
N LEU A 19 7.41 2.87 -2.30
CA LEU A 19 6.77 1.76 -1.58
C LEU A 19 5.35 1.44 -2.09
N HIS A 20 4.97 1.92 -3.29
CA HIS A 20 3.65 1.66 -3.85
C HIS A 20 3.71 1.53 -5.37
N ILE A 21 3.78 0.30 -5.85
CA ILE A 21 3.98 -0.04 -7.26
C ILE A 21 3.11 -1.25 -7.59
N HIS A 22 2.39 -1.20 -8.72
CA HIS A 22 1.61 -2.30 -9.28
C HIS A 22 2.24 -2.86 -10.54
N THR A 23 2.04 -4.16 -10.77
CA THR A 23 2.57 -4.89 -11.92
C THR A 23 1.46 -5.69 -12.62
N ASN A 24 1.84 -6.45 -13.63
CA ASN A 24 0.96 -7.36 -14.38
C ASN A 24 0.47 -8.58 -13.55
N PHE A 25 0.85 -8.67 -12.27
CA PHE A 25 0.23 -9.60 -11.32
C PHE A 25 -1.08 -9.05 -10.72
N SER A 26 -1.35 -7.75 -10.90
CA SER A 26 -2.64 -7.13 -10.62
C SER A 26 -3.08 -6.26 -11.80
N ASP A 27 -3.39 -5.01 -11.60
CA ASP A 27 -3.88 -4.06 -12.58
C ASP A 27 -2.81 -3.11 -13.15
N GLY A 28 -1.55 -3.27 -12.75
CA GLY A 28 -0.42 -2.62 -13.39
C GLY A 28 -0.07 -3.24 -14.75
N LYS A 29 0.60 -2.49 -15.60
CA LYS A 29 0.96 -2.94 -16.96
C LYS A 29 2.39 -3.45 -17.05
N ALA A 30 3.30 -2.94 -16.22
CA ALA A 30 4.69 -3.33 -16.23
C ALA A 30 4.89 -4.78 -15.72
N ASP A 31 5.85 -5.46 -16.30
CA ASP A 31 6.30 -6.76 -15.82
C ASP A 31 7.08 -6.61 -14.51
N PHE A 32 6.86 -7.54 -13.57
CA PHE A 32 7.43 -7.50 -12.21
C PHE A 32 8.96 -7.44 -12.21
N GLU A 33 9.61 -8.29 -12.98
CA GLU A 33 11.07 -8.33 -13.09
C GLU A 33 11.62 -7.05 -13.74
N SER A 34 10.92 -6.56 -14.75
CA SER A 34 11.24 -5.29 -15.42
C SER A 34 11.18 -4.09 -14.49
N VAL A 35 10.21 -4.06 -13.57
CA VAL A 35 10.12 -3.01 -12.53
C VAL A 35 11.36 -3.02 -11.65
N ILE A 36 11.78 -4.19 -11.16
CA ILE A 36 12.99 -4.31 -10.32
C ILE A 36 14.23 -3.83 -11.09
N LYS A 37 14.40 -4.31 -12.32
CA LYS A 37 15.55 -3.95 -13.18
C LYS A 37 15.61 -2.44 -13.45
N ASN A 38 14.47 -1.84 -13.78
CA ASN A 38 14.39 -0.41 -14.09
C ASN A 38 14.59 0.44 -12.82
N ALA A 39 14.07 0.00 -11.69
CA ALA A 39 14.30 0.65 -10.39
C ALA A 39 15.81 0.71 -10.06
N LYS A 40 16.52 -0.41 -10.19
CA LYS A 40 17.98 -0.45 -10.00
C LYS A 40 18.72 0.47 -10.97
N ALA A 41 18.33 0.46 -12.25
CA ALA A 41 18.93 1.32 -13.27
C ALA A 41 18.72 2.82 -12.99
N LYS A 42 17.60 3.18 -12.36
CA LYS A 42 17.28 4.56 -11.94
C LYS A 42 17.84 4.95 -10.58
N GLY A 43 18.53 4.03 -9.90
CA GLY A 43 19.19 4.29 -8.61
C GLY A 43 18.26 4.23 -7.39
N TYR A 44 17.11 3.54 -7.49
CA TYR A 44 16.30 3.26 -6.31
C TYR A 44 17.07 2.36 -5.33
N GLU A 45 17.00 2.69 -4.06
CA GLU A 45 17.62 1.95 -2.96
C GLU A 45 16.62 1.01 -2.27
N LEU A 46 15.32 1.30 -2.39
CA LEU A 46 14.25 0.51 -1.81
C LEU A 46 12.96 0.69 -2.60
N ILE A 47 12.33 -0.43 -2.99
CA ILE A 47 11.00 -0.44 -3.60
C ILE A 47 10.11 -1.48 -2.91
N ALA A 48 8.79 -1.24 -2.94
CA ALA A 48 7.81 -2.28 -2.65
C ALA A 48 6.86 -2.41 -3.84
N ILE A 49 6.74 -3.63 -4.36
CA ILE A 49 5.69 -3.98 -5.31
C ILE A 49 4.52 -4.50 -4.47
N THR A 50 3.36 -3.84 -4.61
CA THR A 50 2.20 -4.01 -3.74
C THR A 50 0.96 -4.35 -4.56
N ASP A 51 1.06 -5.34 -5.42
CA ASP A 51 -0.02 -5.80 -6.28
C ASP A 51 -1.32 -6.08 -5.49
N HIS A 52 -2.48 -5.73 -6.06
CA HIS A 52 -3.77 -5.88 -5.40
C HIS A 52 -4.07 -7.33 -5.03
N ASN A 53 -4.25 -7.57 -3.72
CA ASN A 53 -4.72 -8.83 -3.15
C ASN A 53 -3.86 -10.06 -3.48
N THR A 54 -2.62 -9.89 -3.94
CA THR A 54 -1.76 -11.00 -4.34
C THR A 54 -0.30 -10.80 -3.92
N VAL A 55 0.41 -11.91 -3.72
CA VAL A 55 1.85 -11.98 -3.47
C VAL A 55 2.57 -12.88 -4.49
N GLU A 56 1.87 -13.24 -5.58
CA GLU A 56 2.38 -14.21 -6.56
C GLU A 56 3.66 -13.73 -7.27
N GLY A 57 3.82 -12.44 -7.49
CA GLY A 57 5.06 -11.87 -8.02
C GLY A 57 6.24 -12.10 -7.07
N HIS A 58 6.05 -11.90 -5.77
CA HIS A 58 7.07 -12.12 -4.75
C HIS A 58 7.47 -13.58 -4.57
N LYS A 59 6.62 -14.54 -4.94
CA LYS A 59 6.98 -15.98 -4.93
C LYS A 59 7.96 -16.33 -6.04
N LYS A 60 7.98 -15.55 -7.12
CA LYS A 60 8.83 -15.79 -8.31
C LYS A 60 10.10 -14.95 -8.31
N PHE A 61 10.03 -13.75 -7.77
CA PHE A 61 11.10 -12.76 -7.85
C PHE A 61 11.49 -12.26 -6.47
N GLN A 62 12.79 -12.18 -6.23
CA GLN A 62 13.37 -11.63 -5.00
C GLN A 62 14.55 -10.73 -5.38
N ASP A 63 14.74 -9.65 -4.64
CA ASP A 63 15.84 -8.73 -4.84
C ASP A 63 16.21 -8.02 -3.52
N ASP A 64 17.42 -7.52 -3.42
CA ASP A 64 17.96 -6.83 -2.24
C ASP A 64 17.33 -5.44 -2.00
N ILE A 65 16.79 -4.81 -3.05
CA ILE A 65 16.05 -3.54 -2.93
C ILE A 65 14.53 -3.76 -2.79
N LEU A 66 14.03 -5.00 -2.93
CA LEU A 66 12.60 -5.30 -2.96
C LEU A 66 12.06 -5.67 -1.58
N VAL A 67 11.12 -4.88 -1.07
CA VAL A 67 10.31 -5.20 0.11
C VAL A 67 9.14 -6.08 -0.32
N THR A 68 8.90 -7.18 0.40
CA THR A 68 7.69 -7.99 0.20
C THR A 68 6.44 -7.22 0.63
N GLY A 69 5.40 -7.25 -0.20
CA GLY A 69 4.18 -6.51 0.11
C GLY A 69 2.98 -6.90 -0.73
N ALA A 70 1.84 -6.35 -0.39
CA ALA A 70 0.59 -6.40 -1.16
C ALA A 70 -0.30 -5.23 -0.77
N GLU A 71 -1.18 -4.80 -1.65
CA GLU A 71 -2.27 -3.88 -1.35
C GLU A 71 -3.59 -4.64 -1.25
N PHE A 72 -4.26 -4.55 -0.11
CA PHE A 72 -5.51 -5.27 0.15
C PHE A 72 -6.70 -4.33 0.07
N ASP A 73 -7.66 -4.65 -0.83
CA ASP A 73 -8.95 -3.96 -0.92
C ASP A 73 -9.88 -4.42 0.20
N CYS A 74 -10.46 -3.50 0.95
CA CYS A 74 -11.34 -3.85 2.06
C CYS A 74 -12.30 -2.70 2.45
N TRP A 75 -13.34 -3.06 3.18
CA TRP A 75 -14.29 -2.09 3.75
C TRP A 75 -14.07 -1.95 5.25
N PHE A 76 -13.94 -0.70 5.70
CA PHE A 76 -13.94 -0.37 7.12
C PHE A 76 -15.13 0.54 7.44
N GLY A 77 -16.19 -0.05 8.01
CA GLY A 77 -17.48 0.59 8.10
C GLY A 77 -18.07 0.84 6.71
N TYR A 78 -18.34 2.10 6.38
CA TYR A 78 -18.88 2.53 5.08
C TYR A 78 -17.80 3.02 4.11
N VAL A 79 -16.52 3.00 4.49
CA VAL A 79 -15.42 3.49 3.66
C VAL A 79 -14.71 2.32 3.01
N PHE A 80 -14.63 2.32 1.68
CA PHE A 80 -13.75 1.42 0.94
C PHE A 80 -12.32 1.96 1.05
N ILE A 81 -11.43 1.15 1.59
CA ILE A 81 -10.03 1.50 1.83
C ILE A 81 -9.09 0.48 1.24
N HIS A 82 -7.85 0.90 1.03
CA HIS A 82 -6.75 0.00 0.68
C HIS A 82 -5.75 -0.04 1.85
N LEU A 83 -5.29 -1.25 2.18
CA LEU A 83 -4.24 -1.47 3.18
C LEU A 83 -3.01 -2.05 2.50
N LEU A 84 -1.91 -1.31 2.58
CA LEU A 84 -0.59 -1.78 2.19
C LEU A 84 -0.01 -2.63 3.31
N ALA A 85 0.42 -3.83 2.98
CA ALA A 85 1.19 -4.70 3.86
C ALA A 85 2.65 -4.69 3.40
N TYR A 86 3.58 -4.51 4.33
CA TYR A 86 5.01 -4.52 4.03
C TYR A 86 5.78 -5.47 4.92
N ASN A 87 6.90 -5.99 4.44
CA ASN A 87 7.79 -6.93 5.14
C ASN A 87 7.07 -8.22 5.58
N ILE A 88 6.08 -8.66 4.84
CA ILE A 88 5.32 -9.87 5.15
C ILE A 88 6.08 -11.13 4.73
N ASP A 89 5.99 -12.19 5.55
CA ASP A 89 6.26 -13.54 5.07
C ASP A 89 5.13 -13.96 4.11
N ILE A 90 5.43 -13.94 2.83
CA ILE A 90 4.47 -14.23 1.74
C ILE A 90 3.88 -15.65 1.79
N ASN A 91 4.50 -16.57 2.54
CA ASN A 91 4.05 -17.95 2.72
C ASN A 91 3.29 -18.15 4.03
N HIS A 92 3.13 -17.10 4.85
CA HIS A 92 2.47 -17.22 6.15
C HIS A 92 1.00 -17.62 6.01
N PRO A 93 0.52 -18.68 6.69
CA PRO A 93 -0.83 -19.23 6.50
C PRO A 93 -1.94 -18.24 6.87
N ALA A 94 -1.70 -17.31 7.78
CA ALA A 94 -2.69 -16.29 8.16
C ALA A 94 -3.12 -15.40 7.00
N LEU A 95 -2.28 -15.19 5.97
CA LEU A 95 -2.59 -14.36 4.82
C LEU A 95 -3.44 -15.06 3.77
N VAL A 96 -3.43 -16.40 3.71
CA VAL A 96 -4.07 -17.19 2.64
C VAL A 96 -5.54 -16.83 2.41
N SER A 97 -6.30 -16.63 3.49
CA SER A 97 -7.73 -16.30 3.40
C SER A 97 -8.01 -14.88 2.87
N PHE A 98 -7.00 -14.02 2.84
CA PHE A 98 -7.11 -12.63 2.36
C PHE A 98 -6.58 -12.43 0.94
N LEU A 99 -5.82 -13.40 0.41
CA LEU A 99 -5.34 -13.34 -0.96
C LEU A 99 -6.47 -13.60 -1.96
N ALA A 100 -6.32 -13.05 -3.17
CA ALA A 100 -7.24 -13.27 -4.28
C ALA A 100 -7.26 -14.75 -4.68
N LYS A 101 -8.44 -15.23 -5.03
CA LYS A 101 -8.65 -16.60 -5.50
C LYS A 101 -8.53 -16.76 -7.01
N ASN A 102 -8.64 -15.65 -7.72
CA ASN A 102 -8.60 -15.60 -9.17
C ASN A 102 -8.16 -14.20 -9.64
N LYS A 103 -7.81 -14.10 -10.92
CA LYS A 103 -7.29 -12.89 -11.55
C LYS A 103 -8.28 -11.72 -11.52
N ALA A 104 -9.57 -11.96 -11.58
CA ALA A 104 -10.56 -10.88 -11.53
C ALA A 104 -10.56 -10.13 -10.17
N GLU A 105 -10.17 -10.80 -9.07
CA GLU A 105 -10.04 -10.19 -7.75
C GLU A 105 -8.76 -9.35 -7.59
N THR A 106 -7.84 -9.41 -8.55
CA THR A 106 -6.61 -8.58 -8.60
C THR A 106 -6.72 -7.45 -9.62
N GLU A 107 -7.46 -7.62 -10.71
CA GLU A 107 -7.50 -6.67 -11.84
C GLU A 107 -8.82 -5.90 -11.95
N GLY A 108 -9.93 -6.46 -11.45
CA GLY A 108 -11.26 -5.93 -11.69
C GLY A 108 -11.71 -4.91 -10.63
N ASP A 109 -11.63 -3.60 -10.90
CA ASP A 109 -12.07 -2.54 -9.97
C ASP A 109 -13.46 -2.78 -9.37
N LEU A 110 -14.45 -3.15 -10.20
CA LEU A 110 -15.81 -3.43 -9.72
C LEU A 110 -15.85 -4.66 -8.82
N ILE A 111 -15.07 -5.72 -9.12
CA ILE A 111 -15.03 -6.94 -8.33
C ILE A 111 -14.36 -6.67 -6.99
N ARG A 112 -13.29 -5.87 -6.97
CA ARG A 112 -12.57 -5.46 -5.76
C ARG A 112 -13.46 -4.67 -4.80
N LEU A 113 -14.41 -3.87 -5.31
CA LEU A 113 -15.41 -3.17 -4.49
C LEU A 113 -16.32 -4.12 -3.68
N PHE A 114 -16.51 -5.35 -4.12
CA PHE A 114 -17.29 -6.36 -3.39
C PHE A 114 -16.45 -7.18 -2.40
N SER A 115 -15.21 -6.77 -2.16
CA SER A 115 -14.32 -7.39 -1.15
C SER A 115 -14.98 -7.42 0.23
N LYS A 116 -14.93 -8.58 0.88
CA LYS A 116 -15.46 -8.79 2.23
C LYS A 116 -14.36 -9.02 3.28
N ARG A 117 -13.15 -8.51 3.04
CA ARG A 117 -12.03 -8.66 3.98
C ARG A 117 -12.34 -7.93 5.28
N ASN A 118 -12.27 -8.66 6.39
CA ASN A 118 -12.42 -8.10 7.73
C ASN A 118 -11.13 -7.39 8.12
N VAL A 119 -11.15 -6.06 8.21
CA VAL A 119 -9.96 -5.22 8.42
C VAL A 119 -9.21 -5.57 9.71
N PRO A 120 -9.84 -5.70 10.89
CA PRO A 120 -9.13 -6.13 12.10
C PRO A 120 -8.39 -7.46 11.94
N LYS A 121 -9.05 -8.47 11.34
CA LYS A 121 -8.43 -9.78 11.10
C LYS A 121 -7.33 -9.72 10.05
N LEU A 122 -7.45 -8.86 9.05
CA LEU A 122 -6.42 -8.66 8.04
C LEU A 122 -5.17 -8.01 8.64
N ILE A 123 -5.34 -6.98 9.46
CA ILE A 123 -4.21 -6.34 10.18
C ILE A 123 -3.52 -7.34 11.09
N ASP A 124 -4.29 -8.13 11.84
CA ASP A 124 -3.73 -9.21 12.68
C ASP A 124 -2.95 -10.25 11.84
N ALA A 125 -3.48 -10.65 10.69
CA ALA A 125 -2.79 -11.57 9.77
C ALA A 125 -1.48 -10.99 9.21
N ILE A 126 -1.47 -9.68 8.87
CA ILE A 126 -0.27 -8.97 8.45
C ILE A 126 0.79 -8.98 9.56
N HIS A 127 0.38 -8.71 10.80
CA HIS A 127 1.28 -8.76 11.96
C HIS A 127 1.80 -10.17 12.25
N GLN A 128 0.95 -11.19 12.18
CA GLN A 128 1.38 -12.59 12.32
C GLN A 128 2.40 -12.99 11.25
N ALA A 129 2.26 -12.45 10.04
CA ALA A 129 3.24 -12.64 8.96
C ALA A 129 4.52 -11.77 9.13
N GLY A 130 4.70 -11.10 10.28
CA GLY A 130 5.87 -10.26 10.58
C GLY A 130 5.86 -8.88 9.95
N GLY A 131 4.78 -8.52 9.27
CA GLY A 131 4.66 -7.27 8.53
C GLY A 131 4.09 -6.10 9.32
N ILE A 132 3.91 -4.98 8.60
CA ILE A 132 3.25 -3.76 9.07
C ILE A 132 2.08 -3.42 8.14
N ALA A 133 0.99 -2.89 8.72
CA ALA A 133 -0.21 -2.48 8.00
C ALA A 133 -0.27 -0.94 7.87
N VAL A 134 -0.36 -0.45 6.64
CA VAL A 134 -0.32 0.98 6.33
C VAL A 134 -1.57 1.37 5.52
N LEU A 135 -2.24 2.46 5.88
CA LEU A 135 -3.37 2.99 5.10
C LEU A 135 -2.85 3.68 3.84
N ALA A 136 -3.20 3.15 2.66
CA ALA A 136 -2.80 3.69 1.36
C ALA A 136 -3.50 5.04 1.07
N HIS A 137 -2.86 5.94 0.35
CA HIS A 137 -3.41 7.19 -0.23
C HIS A 137 -4.64 7.79 0.51
N PRO A 138 -4.54 8.14 1.82
CA PRO A 138 -5.69 8.43 2.67
C PRO A 138 -6.63 9.54 2.18
N ALA A 139 -6.10 10.56 1.46
CA ALA A 139 -6.95 11.65 0.94
C ALA A 139 -7.82 11.23 -0.25
N CYS A 140 -7.70 10.00 -0.75
CA CYS A 140 -8.56 9.47 -1.82
C CYS A 140 -9.91 8.97 -1.31
N TYR A 141 -10.09 8.78 0.00
CA TYR A 141 -11.29 8.16 0.55
C TYR A 141 -12.45 9.13 0.75
N TRP A 142 -13.64 8.61 0.57
CA TRP A 142 -14.90 9.31 0.85
C TRP A 142 -15.30 9.08 2.31
N ALA A 143 -14.48 9.55 3.21
CA ALA A 143 -14.73 9.50 4.65
C ALA A 143 -15.25 10.87 5.14
N ILE A 144 -16.27 10.89 5.96
CA ILE A 144 -16.78 12.14 6.57
C ILE A 144 -15.68 12.81 7.39
N SER A 145 -14.88 12.02 8.10
CA SER A 145 -13.72 12.48 8.86
C SER A 145 -12.55 11.51 8.67
N LEU A 146 -11.53 11.97 7.96
CA LEU A 146 -10.31 11.19 7.76
C LEU A 146 -9.60 10.91 9.08
N GLU A 147 -9.57 11.90 9.98
CA GLU A 147 -8.95 11.71 11.30
C GLU A 147 -9.65 10.62 12.12
N ASN A 148 -10.99 10.59 12.11
CA ASN A 148 -11.73 9.54 12.83
C ASN A 148 -11.53 8.16 12.18
N LEU A 149 -11.45 8.10 10.86
CA LEU A 149 -11.10 6.86 10.15
C LEU A 149 -9.74 6.34 10.62
N VAL A 150 -8.70 7.17 10.56
CA VAL A 150 -7.34 6.81 11.00
C VAL A 150 -7.33 6.40 12.48
N LYS A 151 -7.95 7.19 13.37
CA LYS A 151 -8.06 6.84 14.80
C LYS A 151 -8.70 5.48 15.05
N ASN A 152 -9.74 5.14 14.30
CA ASN A 152 -10.42 3.86 14.47
C ASN A 152 -9.61 2.70 13.90
N LEU A 153 -8.88 2.92 12.80
CA LEU A 153 -7.93 1.94 12.26
C LEU A 153 -6.75 1.71 13.23
N MET A 154 -6.23 2.77 13.87
CA MET A 154 -5.20 2.62 14.91
C MET A 154 -5.66 1.76 16.10
N LYS A 155 -6.93 1.84 16.49
CA LYS A 155 -7.48 1.00 17.57
C LYS A 155 -7.50 -0.50 17.22
N VAL A 156 -7.48 -0.83 15.93
CA VAL A 156 -7.44 -2.21 15.44
C VAL A 156 -6.07 -2.60 14.89
N GLY A 157 -5.03 -1.79 15.17
CA GLY A 157 -3.64 -2.16 14.95
C GLY A 157 -2.96 -1.51 13.72
N LEU A 158 -3.55 -0.49 13.09
CA LEU A 158 -2.88 0.20 11.99
C LEU A 158 -1.52 0.78 12.43
N ASP A 159 -0.45 0.46 11.70
CA ASP A 159 0.92 0.89 12.02
C ASP A 159 1.30 2.22 11.36
N GLY A 160 0.76 2.53 10.19
CA GLY A 160 1.18 3.71 9.45
C GLY A 160 0.15 4.22 8.46
N ILE A 161 0.51 5.33 7.82
CA ILE A 161 -0.25 5.94 6.72
C ILE A 161 0.68 6.38 5.59
N GLU A 162 0.19 6.30 4.36
CA GLU A 162 0.90 6.82 3.19
C GLU A 162 0.72 8.33 3.10
N VAL A 163 1.82 9.06 3.41
CA VAL A 163 1.82 10.53 3.48
C VAL A 163 2.30 11.14 2.16
N TYR A 164 3.33 10.53 1.56
CA TYR A 164 4.03 11.05 0.39
C TYR A 164 3.49 10.37 -0.89
N TYR A 165 2.31 10.85 -1.34
CA TYR A 165 1.58 10.32 -2.48
C TYR A 165 1.25 11.43 -3.49
N PRO A 166 1.50 11.21 -4.79
CA PRO A 166 1.26 12.21 -5.83
C PRO A 166 -0.22 12.27 -6.23
N TYR A 167 -1.09 12.82 -5.37
CA TYR A 167 -2.53 12.89 -5.60
C TYR A 167 -2.88 13.45 -6.99
N PRO A 168 -3.61 12.70 -7.86
CA PRO A 168 -3.92 13.09 -9.22
C PRO A 168 -4.71 14.39 -9.30
N ARG A 169 -4.39 15.27 -10.28
CA ARG A 169 -5.04 16.58 -10.43
C ARG A 169 -6.55 16.50 -10.74
N PHE A 170 -7.00 15.46 -11.45
CA PHE A 170 -8.40 15.31 -11.82
C PHE A 170 -9.31 14.99 -10.62
N ARG A 171 -8.80 14.41 -9.54
CA ARG A 171 -9.55 14.24 -8.29
C ARG A 171 -9.76 15.54 -7.52
N LYS A 172 -9.37 16.70 -8.07
CA LYS A 172 -9.57 18.02 -7.42
C LYS A 172 -11.04 18.46 -7.37
N ILE A 173 -11.94 17.89 -8.19
CA ILE A 173 -13.33 18.34 -8.33
C ILE A 173 -14.23 17.76 -7.22
N VAL A 174 -13.92 16.55 -6.69
CA VAL A 174 -14.69 15.91 -5.61
C VAL A 174 -13.71 15.38 -4.57
N LYS A 175 -13.13 16.28 -3.78
CA LYS A 175 -12.24 15.92 -2.68
C LYS A 175 -12.90 16.21 -1.34
N PHE A 176 -13.01 15.19 -0.51
CA PHE A 176 -13.33 15.37 0.91
C PHE A 176 -12.07 15.77 1.71
N HIS A 177 -10.88 15.34 1.29
CA HIS A 177 -9.63 15.52 2.02
C HIS A 177 -8.48 15.90 1.06
N SER A 178 -7.42 16.48 1.63
CA SER A 178 -6.23 16.92 0.92
C SER A 178 -4.97 16.26 1.48
N SER A 179 -3.85 16.34 0.74
CA SER A 179 -2.53 15.95 1.26
C SER A 179 -2.16 16.70 2.55
N LYS A 180 -2.60 17.95 2.70
CA LYS A 180 -2.39 18.74 3.92
C LYS A 180 -3.10 18.13 5.14
N ASP A 181 -4.30 17.56 4.94
CA ASP A 181 -5.04 16.87 6.01
C ASP A 181 -4.30 15.60 6.43
N VAL A 182 -3.73 14.85 5.48
CA VAL A 182 -2.93 13.65 5.75
C VAL A 182 -1.68 14.02 6.55
N ILE A 183 -0.94 15.06 6.14
CA ILE A 183 0.25 15.55 6.86
C ILE A 183 -0.12 16.00 8.27
N LYS A 184 -1.23 16.74 8.43
CA LYS A 184 -1.72 17.18 9.74
C LYS A 184 -2.02 15.99 10.67
N ILE A 185 -2.66 14.95 10.16
CA ILE A 185 -2.95 13.73 10.90
C ILE A 185 -1.65 13.00 11.26
N ALA A 186 -0.73 12.82 10.31
CA ALA A 186 0.56 12.19 10.54
C ALA A 186 1.40 12.91 11.62
N ASN A 187 1.33 14.23 11.68
CA ASN A 187 2.03 15.02 12.70
C ASN A 187 1.31 14.97 14.06
N LYS A 188 0.00 14.82 14.07
CA LYS A 188 -0.81 14.67 15.30
C LYS A 188 -0.62 13.31 15.96
N TYR A 189 -0.34 12.28 15.17
CA TYR A 189 -0.12 10.91 15.63
C TYR A 189 1.30 10.44 15.27
N PRO A 190 2.34 10.90 15.98
CA PRO A 190 3.75 10.66 15.65
C PRO A 190 4.18 9.19 15.75
N GLN A 191 3.37 8.33 16.37
CA GLN A 191 3.57 6.88 16.41
C GLN A 191 3.27 6.20 15.08
N LEU A 192 2.54 6.86 14.15
CA LEU A 192 2.28 6.31 12.84
C LEU A 192 3.53 6.38 11.96
N ILE A 193 3.86 5.24 11.35
CA ILE A 193 4.89 5.15 10.33
C ILE A 193 4.42 5.95 9.11
N LYS A 194 5.29 6.82 8.59
CA LYS A 194 5.02 7.60 7.39
C LYS A 194 5.65 6.91 6.20
N THR A 195 4.84 6.53 5.22
CA THR A 195 5.32 5.93 3.97
C THR A 195 4.98 6.81 2.78
N GLY A 196 5.41 6.38 1.60
CA GLY A 196 5.11 7.04 0.34
C GLY A 196 5.42 6.16 -0.84
N GLY A 197 4.75 6.46 -1.94
CA GLY A 197 4.91 5.75 -3.19
C GLY A 197 4.16 6.47 -4.31
N THR A 198 4.27 5.94 -5.52
CA THR A 198 3.69 6.58 -6.69
C THR A 198 2.38 5.96 -7.14
N ASP A 199 2.01 4.82 -6.57
CA ASP A 199 0.84 4.03 -7.02
C ASP A 199 0.94 3.79 -8.54
N PHE A 200 2.12 3.31 -8.94
CA PHE A 200 2.49 3.18 -10.34
C PHE A 200 1.72 2.03 -11.01
N HIS A 201 1.10 2.32 -12.16
CA HIS A 201 0.37 1.35 -12.98
C HIS A 201 0.80 1.38 -14.47
N GLY A 202 1.88 2.11 -14.78
CA GLY A 202 2.36 2.34 -16.14
C GLY A 202 3.00 1.12 -16.81
N GLU A 203 3.45 1.29 -18.06
CA GLU A 203 4.15 0.26 -18.83
C GLU A 203 5.65 0.24 -18.52
N GLU A 204 6.24 1.42 -18.28
CA GLU A 204 7.67 1.58 -17.99
C GLU A 204 7.86 2.29 -16.64
N PHE A 205 8.45 1.56 -15.68
CA PHE A 205 8.79 2.08 -14.37
C PHE A 205 10.09 2.88 -14.41
#